data_7847ae0cdee2a51af16029220e859785
#
_entry.id   7847ae0cdee2a51af16029220e859785
#
_cell.length_a   1.000
_cell.length_b   1.000
_cell.length_c   1.000
_cell.angle_alpha   90.00
_cell.angle_beta   90.00
_cell.angle_gamma   90.00
#
_symmetry.space_group_name_H-M   'P 1'
#
loop_
_entity.id
_entity.type
_entity.pdbx_description
1 polymer ?
#
loop_
_entity_poly.entity_id
_entity_poly.type
_entity_poly.pdbx_seq_one_letter_code
_entity_poly.pdbx_strand_id
1 'polypeptide(L)'
;MFRTGAGAETDHIAYSRNQSDTDMIISKTLYISARRDVKYTVMRTRETTYGGIIDGALYGKAESALLHCGVNPCKNGYTYLTEAAALYSKDCTVPIKRVYETVASFHGVKPRTVMRGITYAIEGTRELHKKLSQMLNMNIKIEDLRSGMVVAFFAKTLDPTIDPPLEAIKSHYTDLK
;
A
#
# COMPACT_ATOMS: atom_id res chain seq x y z
N MET A 1 33.41 65.16 -14.93
CA MET A 1 33.48 64.27 -16.13
C MET A 1 33.53 62.84 -15.69
N PHE A 2 32.65 62.02 -16.26
CA PHE A 2 32.54 60.56 -16.33
C PHE A 2 31.63 59.85 -15.30
N ARG A 3 30.64 59.47 -15.86
CA ARG A 3 29.72 58.33 -16.04
C ARG A 3 30.33 56.98 -15.62
N THR A 4 29.63 56.31 -14.73
CA THR A 4 29.57 54.85 -14.57
C THR A 4 28.17 54.56 -14.11
N GLY A 5 27.43 53.77 -14.71
CA GLY A 5 27.48 52.47 -15.28
C GLY A 5 26.32 51.73 -14.66
N ALA A 6 25.08 51.90 -15.19
CA ALA A 6 23.94 51.03 -14.89
C ALA A 6 24.15 49.75 -15.68
N GLY A 7 24.13 48.58 -15.03
CA GLY A 7 24.32 47.32 -15.77
C GLY A 7 24.27 46.03 -14.99
N ALA A 8 23.85 46.03 -13.70
CA ALA A 8 23.88 44.80 -12.90
C ALA A 8 22.54 44.31 -12.35
N GLU A 9 21.44 45.03 -12.59
CA GLU A 9 20.14 44.69 -11.94
C GLU A 9 19.17 43.95 -12.85
N THR A 10 19.43 43.81 -14.15
CA THR A 10 18.49 43.16 -15.08
C THR A 10 18.65 41.63 -15.20
N ASP A 11 19.83 41.09 -14.89
CA ASP A 11 20.08 39.65 -15.06
C ASP A 11 19.50 38.82 -13.91
N HIS A 12 19.39 39.38 -12.69
CA HIS A 12 18.80 38.65 -11.56
C HIS A 12 17.29 38.44 -11.68
N ILE A 13 16.56 39.36 -12.31
CA ILE A 13 15.11 39.27 -12.46
C ILE A 13 14.73 38.27 -13.56
N ALA A 14 15.54 38.17 -14.62
CA ALA A 14 15.30 37.21 -15.71
C ALA A 14 15.54 35.75 -15.28
N TYR A 15 16.57 35.51 -14.42
CA TYR A 15 16.87 34.18 -13.91
C TYR A 15 15.81 33.68 -12.93
N SER A 16 15.31 34.57 -12.04
CA SER A 16 14.22 34.24 -11.10
C SER A 16 12.89 33.89 -11.81
N ARG A 17 12.60 34.56 -12.94
CA ARG A 17 11.38 34.33 -13.70
C ARG A 17 11.37 32.98 -14.42
N ASN A 18 12.53 32.57 -14.97
CA ASN A 18 12.67 31.27 -15.61
C ASN A 18 12.62 30.10 -14.62
N GLN A 19 13.12 30.29 -13.39
CA GLN A 19 13.07 29.25 -12.36
C GLN A 19 11.63 28.97 -11.92
N SER A 20 10.82 30.01 -11.70
CA SER A 20 9.42 29.85 -11.29
C SER A 20 8.55 29.20 -12.37
N ASP A 21 8.81 29.51 -13.64
CA ASP A 21 8.09 28.92 -14.77
C ASP A 21 8.50 27.45 -14.98
N THR A 22 9.78 27.13 -14.78
CA THR A 22 10.29 25.75 -14.83
C THR A 22 9.71 24.92 -13.69
N ASP A 23 9.67 25.45 -12.47
CA ASP A 23 9.09 24.78 -11.31
C ASP A 23 7.58 24.58 -11.46
N MET A 24 6.88 25.54 -12.08
CA MET A 24 5.45 25.42 -12.38
C MET A 24 5.17 24.39 -13.49
N ILE A 25 6.04 24.28 -14.49
CA ILE A 25 5.94 23.28 -15.57
C ILE A 25 6.26 21.90 -15.02
N ILE A 26 7.29 21.76 -14.18
CA ILE A 26 7.65 20.51 -13.50
C ILE A 26 6.49 20.09 -12.58
N SER A 27 5.90 21.00 -11.82
CA SER A 27 4.75 20.74 -10.96
C SER A 27 3.53 20.30 -11.76
N LYS A 28 3.24 20.94 -12.91
CA LYS A 28 2.13 20.56 -13.80
C LYS A 28 2.38 19.24 -14.52
N THR A 29 3.60 18.97 -14.96
CA THR A 29 3.98 17.72 -15.63
C THR A 29 3.94 16.55 -14.65
N LEU A 30 4.42 16.76 -13.42
CA LEU A 30 4.24 15.82 -12.31
C LEU A 30 2.75 15.62 -11.99
N TYR A 31 1.92 16.68 -12.03
CA TYR A 31 0.49 16.57 -11.75
C TYR A 31 -0.29 15.82 -12.85
N ILE A 32 0.13 15.89 -14.10
CA ILE A 32 -0.52 15.19 -15.23
C ILE A 32 -0.05 13.73 -15.34
N SER A 33 1.24 13.47 -15.14
CA SER A 33 1.79 12.12 -14.97
C SER A 33 1.24 11.46 -13.71
N ALA A 34 1.08 12.21 -12.65
CA ALA A 34 0.60 11.81 -11.34
C ALA A 34 -0.88 11.37 -11.31
N ARG A 35 -1.70 11.57 -12.34
CA ARG A 35 -3.07 10.96 -12.33
C ARG A 35 -3.04 9.44 -12.45
N ARG A 36 -1.96 8.84 -12.96
CA ARG A 36 -1.70 7.39 -12.89
C ARG A 36 -0.81 7.01 -11.69
N ASP A 37 0.10 7.91 -11.26
CA ASP A 37 1.11 7.65 -10.22
C ASP A 37 0.80 8.30 -8.87
N VAL A 38 -0.23 9.18 -8.77
CA VAL A 38 -0.62 9.89 -7.53
C VAL A 38 -0.88 8.91 -6.38
N LYS A 39 -1.40 7.72 -6.69
CA LYS A 39 -1.58 6.68 -5.67
C LYS A 39 -0.25 6.12 -5.16
N TYR A 40 0.76 6.00 -6.04
CA TYR A 40 2.10 5.52 -5.68
C TYR A 40 2.92 6.59 -4.94
N THR A 41 2.82 7.86 -5.32
CA THR A 41 3.52 8.97 -4.64
C THR A 41 2.91 9.29 -3.28
N VAL A 42 1.58 9.25 -3.15
CA VAL A 42 0.89 9.40 -1.87
C VAL A 42 1.17 8.21 -0.92
N MET A 43 1.41 7.01 -1.46
CA MET A 43 1.82 5.86 -0.65
C MET A 43 3.24 6.01 -0.10
N ARG A 44 4.20 6.55 -0.86
CA ARG A 44 5.58 6.80 -0.37
C ARG A 44 5.64 7.83 0.75
N THR A 45 4.77 8.84 0.74
CA THR A 45 4.69 9.83 1.83
C THR A 45 3.91 9.33 3.05
N ARG A 46 3.16 8.22 2.94
CA ARG A 46 2.50 7.59 4.09
C ARG A 46 3.46 6.92 5.07
N GLU A 47 4.69 6.59 4.67
CA GLU A 47 5.73 6.08 5.56
C GLU A 47 5.99 7.00 6.76
N THR A 48 5.79 8.32 6.59
CA THR A 48 5.93 9.31 7.66
C THR A 48 4.66 9.50 8.50
N THR A 49 3.50 9.09 7.99
CA THR A 49 2.19 9.39 8.62
C THR A 49 1.81 8.35 9.68
N TYR A 50 2.32 7.12 9.59
CA TYR A 50 1.97 6.05 10.53
C TYR A 50 3.01 5.84 11.65
N GLY A 51 3.86 6.85 11.92
CA GLY A 51 4.73 6.88 13.10
C GLY A 51 5.67 5.68 13.24
N GLY A 52 6.14 5.08 12.14
CA GLY A 52 7.06 3.94 12.16
C GLY A 52 6.42 2.59 12.52
N ILE A 53 5.11 2.50 12.62
CA ILE A 53 4.40 1.24 12.96
C ILE A 53 4.55 0.22 11.82
N ILE A 54 4.52 0.66 10.57
CA ILE A 54 4.76 -0.20 9.40
C ILE A 54 6.15 0.13 8.84
N ASP A 55 6.98 -0.90 8.70
CA ASP A 55 8.28 -0.80 8.06
C ASP A 55 8.09 -0.60 6.55
N GLY A 56 8.69 0.47 6.01
CA GLY A 56 8.60 0.80 4.58
C GLY A 56 9.12 -0.32 3.66
N ALA A 57 10.14 -1.07 4.09
CA ALA A 57 10.66 -2.19 3.34
C ALA A 57 9.64 -3.35 3.28
N LEU A 58 8.98 -3.66 4.40
CA LEU A 58 7.91 -4.67 4.44
C LEU A 58 6.69 -4.22 3.64
N TYR A 59 6.33 -2.93 3.72
CA TYR A 59 5.25 -2.38 2.92
C TYR A 59 5.53 -2.53 1.41
N GLY A 60 6.73 -2.17 0.95
CA GLY A 60 7.12 -2.30 -0.45
C GLY A 60 7.15 -3.76 -0.94
N LYS A 61 7.58 -4.70 -0.09
CA LYS A 61 7.50 -6.14 -0.38
C LYS A 61 6.04 -6.60 -0.52
N ALA A 62 5.16 -6.18 0.41
CA ALA A 62 3.75 -6.51 0.37
C ALA A 62 3.09 -5.97 -0.91
N GLU A 63 3.36 -4.72 -1.25
CA GLU A 63 2.88 -4.09 -2.47
C GLU A 63 3.31 -4.86 -3.72
N SER A 64 4.59 -5.22 -3.82
CA SER A 64 5.14 -6.00 -4.92
C SER A 64 4.48 -7.38 -5.03
N ALA A 65 4.25 -8.06 -3.91
CA ALA A 65 3.58 -9.36 -3.88
C ALA A 65 2.11 -9.26 -4.35
N LEU A 66 1.38 -8.22 -3.91
CA LEU A 66 0.00 -8.00 -4.33
C LEU A 66 -0.11 -7.68 -5.83
N LEU A 67 0.79 -6.85 -6.35
CA LEU A 67 0.86 -6.54 -7.78
C LEU A 67 1.17 -7.77 -8.61
N HIS A 68 2.12 -8.61 -8.17
CA HIS A 68 2.44 -9.88 -8.83
C HIS A 68 1.22 -10.80 -8.87
N CYS A 69 0.43 -10.84 -7.82
CA CYS A 69 -0.84 -11.56 -7.79
C CYS A 69 -1.95 -10.92 -8.64
N GLY A 70 -1.75 -9.70 -9.16
CA GLY A 70 -2.73 -8.99 -9.98
C GLY A 70 -3.86 -8.35 -9.18
N VAL A 71 -3.64 -8.09 -7.89
CA VAL A 71 -4.60 -7.33 -7.07
C VAL A 71 -4.63 -5.88 -7.56
N ASN A 72 -5.83 -5.37 -7.86
CA ASN A 72 -5.97 -4.05 -8.45
C ASN A 72 -5.62 -2.91 -7.47
N PRO A 73 -4.55 -2.13 -7.73
CA PRO A 73 -4.10 -1.06 -6.83
C PRO A 73 -5.06 0.14 -6.77
N CYS A 74 -6.03 0.25 -7.71
CA CYS A 74 -7.02 1.32 -7.69
C CYS A 74 -8.13 1.12 -6.65
N LYS A 75 -8.21 -0.06 -6.01
CA LYS A 75 -9.20 -0.34 -4.97
C LYS A 75 -8.65 0.02 -3.58
N ASN A 76 -9.49 0.63 -2.73
CA ASN A 76 -9.10 0.92 -1.34
C ASN A 76 -8.69 -0.35 -0.56
N GLY A 77 -9.30 -1.48 -0.89
CA GLY A 77 -8.95 -2.77 -0.30
C GLY A 77 -7.52 -3.24 -0.58
N TYR A 78 -6.90 -2.77 -1.66
CA TYR A 78 -5.49 -3.01 -1.94
C TYR A 78 -4.59 -2.42 -0.85
N THR A 79 -4.79 -1.15 -0.51
CA THR A 79 -4.03 -0.47 0.56
C THR A 79 -4.24 -1.17 1.90
N TYR A 80 -5.50 -1.48 2.23
CA TYR A 80 -5.81 -2.19 3.48
C TYR A 80 -5.14 -3.57 3.56
N LEU A 81 -5.12 -4.31 2.45
CA LEU A 81 -4.50 -5.63 2.39
C LEU A 81 -2.97 -5.53 2.50
N THR A 82 -2.34 -4.54 1.84
CA THR A 82 -0.90 -4.27 1.94
C THR A 82 -0.49 -4.00 3.39
N GLU A 83 -1.21 -3.08 4.05
CA GLU A 83 -0.94 -2.71 5.44
C GLU A 83 -1.19 -3.86 6.40
N ALA A 84 -2.30 -4.58 6.22
CA ALA A 84 -2.64 -5.72 7.06
C ALA A 84 -1.60 -6.86 6.92
N ALA A 85 -1.15 -7.17 5.71
CA ALA A 85 -0.12 -8.18 5.48
C ALA A 85 1.22 -7.78 6.10
N ALA A 86 1.63 -6.52 5.95
CA ALA A 86 2.87 -6.00 6.52
C ALA A 86 2.84 -5.99 8.07
N LEU A 87 1.69 -5.65 8.69
CA LEU A 87 1.52 -5.72 10.14
C LEU A 87 1.55 -7.16 10.63
N TYR A 88 0.81 -8.04 9.97
CA TYR A 88 0.68 -9.44 10.38
C TYR A 88 1.97 -10.24 10.20
N SER A 89 2.83 -9.85 9.24
CA SER A 89 4.15 -10.46 9.08
C SER A 89 5.11 -10.16 10.22
N LYS A 90 4.92 -9.07 10.98
CA LYS A 90 5.73 -8.75 12.17
C LYS A 90 5.36 -9.61 13.37
N ASP A 91 4.08 -9.90 13.52
CA ASP A 91 3.57 -10.72 14.62
C ASP A 91 2.30 -11.46 14.17
N CYS A 92 2.46 -12.70 13.73
CA CYS A 92 1.37 -13.56 13.29
C CYS A 92 0.58 -14.20 14.46
N THR A 93 0.96 -13.95 15.71
CA THR A 93 0.22 -14.41 16.91
C THR A 93 -0.93 -13.50 17.26
N VAL A 94 -0.89 -12.26 16.79
CA VAL A 94 -1.96 -11.28 17.00
C VAL A 94 -3.23 -11.72 16.26
N PRO A 95 -4.40 -11.72 16.92
CA PRO A 95 -5.66 -12.04 16.25
C PRO A 95 -5.91 -11.11 15.06
N ILE A 96 -6.32 -11.67 13.92
CA ILE A 96 -6.53 -10.92 12.67
C ILE A 96 -7.51 -9.75 12.83
N LYS A 97 -8.45 -9.85 13.79
CA LYS A 97 -9.35 -8.77 14.17
C LYS A 97 -8.59 -7.53 14.63
N ARG A 98 -7.54 -7.70 15.44
CA ARG A 98 -6.69 -6.61 15.93
C ARG A 98 -5.93 -5.94 14.79
N VAL A 99 -5.47 -6.71 13.82
CA VAL A 99 -4.85 -6.16 12.60
C VAL A 99 -5.82 -5.25 11.86
N TYR A 100 -7.10 -5.67 11.70
CA TYR A 100 -8.12 -4.82 11.08
C TYR A 100 -8.44 -3.56 11.90
N GLU A 101 -8.45 -3.67 13.22
CA GLU A 101 -8.63 -2.51 14.12
C GLU A 101 -7.50 -1.50 13.96
N THR A 102 -6.25 -1.98 13.87
CA THR A 102 -5.07 -1.13 13.64
C THR A 102 -5.12 -0.43 12.28
N VAL A 103 -5.36 -1.19 11.20
CA VAL A 103 -5.50 -0.60 9.85
C VAL A 103 -6.68 0.38 9.80
N ALA A 104 -7.80 0.06 10.44
CA ALA A 104 -8.96 0.94 10.51
C ALA A 104 -8.65 2.27 11.20
N SER A 105 -7.84 2.24 12.27
CA SER A 105 -7.41 3.46 12.98
C SER A 105 -6.55 4.37 12.09
N PHE A 106 -5.69 3.80 11.23
CA PHE A 106 -4.87 4.60 10.29
C PHE A 106 -5.71 5.36 9.27
N HIS A 107 -6.86 4.80 8.89
CA HIS A 107 -7.73 5.36 7.86
C HIS A 107 -8.96 6.08 8.42
N GLY A 108 -9.16 6.11 9.75
CA GLY A 108 -10.34 6.70 10.37
C GLY A 108 -11.65 5.99 9.98
N VAL A 109 -11.60 4.69 9.73
CA VAL A 109 -12.75 3.88 9.31
C VAL A 109 -13.06 2.78 10.32
N LYS A 110 -14.21 2.11 10.16
CA LYS A 110 -14.55 0.95 11.01
C LYS A 110 -13.78 -0.31 10.56
N PRO A 111 -13.40 -1.24 11.46
CA PRO A 111 -12.71 -2.49 11.09
C PRO A 111 -13.47 -3.32 10.06
N ARG A 112 -14.81 -3.30 10.11
CA ARG A 112 -15.66 -3.97 9.12
C ARG A 112 -15.49 -3.38 7.70
N THR A 113 -15.21 -2.09 7.60
CA THR A 113 -14.92 -1.44 6.30
C THR A 113 -13.61 -1.93 5.71
N VAL A 114 -12.58 -2.09 6.54
CA VAL A 114 -11.28 -2.68 6.14
C VAL A 114 -11.49 -4.11 5.62
N MET A 115 -12.15 -4.95 6.41
CA MET A 115 -12.44 -6.34 6.04
C MET A 115 -13.20 -6.43 4.70
N ARG A 116 -14.27 -5.66 4.53
CA ARG A 116 -15.04 -5.62 3.28
C ARG A 116 -14.22 -5.11 2.10
N GLY A 117 -13.41 -4.07 2.31
CA GLY A 117 -12.52 -3.54 1.28
C GLY A 117 -11.54 -4.61 0.77
N ILE A 118 -10.93 -5.37 1.69
CA ILE A 118 -10.05 -6.51 1.37
C ILE A 118 -10.83 -7.57 0.58
N THR A 119 -12.03 -7.95 1.06
CA THR A 119 -12.88 -8.93 0.37
C THR A 119 -13.16 -8.51 -1.08
N TYR A 120 -13.56 -7.26 -1.31
CA TYR A 120 -13.81 -6.75 -2.67
C TYR A 120 -12.54 -6.70 -3.54
N ALA A 121 -11.37 -6.46 -2.95
CA ALA A 121 -10.11 -6.52 -3.69
C ALA A 121 -9.79 -7.95 -4.13
N ILE A 122 -10.02 -8.93 -3.26
CA ILE A 122 -9.80 -10.36 -3.50
C ILE A 122 -10.76 -10.87 -4.59
N GLU A 123 -12.07 -10.63 -4.43
CA GLU A 123 -13.12 -11.08 -5.38
C GLU A 123 -12.89 -10.53 -6.79
N GLY A 124 -12.30 -9.34 -6.90
CA GLY A 124 -11.95 -8.74 -8.20
C GLY A 124 -10.66 -9.27 -8.81
N THR A 125 -9.96 -10.20 -8.17
CA THR A 125 -8.65 -10.70 -8.62
C THR A 125 -8.79 -12.11 -9.19
N ARG A 126 -8.60 -12.24 -10.50
CA ARG A 126 -8.67 -13.53 -11.18
C ARG A 126 -7.51 -14.43 -10.74
N GLU A 127 -7.80 -15.72 -10.55
CA GLU A 127 -6.79 -16.76 -10.29
C GLU A 127 -5.87 -16.51 -9.08
N LEU A 128 -6.30 -15.66 -8.13
CA LEU A 128 -5.50 -15.33 -6.94
C LEU A 128 -5.05 -16.59 -6.19
N HIS A 129 -5.93 -17.60 -6.05
CA HIS A 129 -5.61 -18.87 -5.39
C HIS A 129 -4.45 -19.61 -6.08
N LYS A 130 -4.41 -19.66 -7.42
CA LYS A 130 -3.32 -20.30 -8.18
C LYS A 130 -2.00 -19.58 -7.97
N LYS A 131 -2.00 -18.25 -8.04
CA LYS A 131 -0.79 -17.45 -7.85
C LYS A 131 -0.24 -17.56 -6.43
N LEU A 132 -1.10 -17.50 -5.42
CA LEU A 132 -0.70 -17.72 -4.03
C LEU A 132 -0.21 -19.15 -3.81
N SER A 133 -0.86 -20.15 -4.41
CA SER A 133 -0.41 -21.54 -4.35
C SER A 133 1.02 -21.72 -4.90
N GLN A 134 1.31 -21.05 -6.02
CA GLN A 134 2.65 -21.08 -6.62
C GLN A 134 3.69 -20.38 -5.75
N MET A 135 3.36 -19.18 -5.23
CA MET A 135 4.27 -18.40 -4.39
C MET A 135 4.63 -19.09 -3.07
N LEU A 136 3.64 -19.75 -2.46
CA LEU A 136 3.79 -20.39 -1.15
C LEU A 136 4.10 -21.88 -1.24
N ASN A 137 4.09 -22.46 -2.43
CA ASN A 137 4.17 -23.90 -2.65
C ASN A 137 3.15 -24.69 -1.81
N MET A 138 1.91 -24.18 -1.75
CA MET A 138 0.80 -24.72 -0.95
C MET A 138 -0.42 -24.92 -1.84
N ASN A 139 -1.26 -25.91 -1.53
CA ASN A 139 -2.53 -26.10 -2.21
C ASN A 139 -3.59 -25.18 -1.60
N ILE A 140 -3.79 -24.00 -2.18
CA ILE A 140 -4.78 -23.00 -1.75
C ILE A 140 -6.00 -23.11 -2.66
N LYS A 141 -7.16 -23.34 -2.07
CA LYS A 141 -8.44 -23.43 -2.79
C LYS A 141 -9.15 -22.09 -2.82
N ILE A 142 -10.11 -21.94 -3.73
CA ILE A 142 -10.94 -20.72 -3.84
C ILE A 142 -11.70 -20.45 -2.53
N GLU A 143 -12.19 -21.48 -1.87
CA GLU A 143 -12.88 -21.39 -0.57
C GLU A 143 -12.01 -20.88 0.57
N ASP A 144 -10.68 -20.99 0.44
CA ASP A 144 -9.72 -20.46 1.41
C ASP A 144 -9.47 -18.95 1.24
N LEU A 145 -9.94 -18.33 0.15
CA LEU A 145 -9.75 -16.91 -0.13
C LEU A 145 -10.66 -15.98 0.70
N ARG A 146 -10.69 -16.20 2.01
CA ARG A 146 -11.34 -15.27 2.95
C ARG A 146 -10.35 -14.16 3.34
N SER A 147 -10.85 -12.97 3.66
CA SER A 147 -10.00 -11.79 3.92
C SER A 147 -8.86 -12.06 4.92
N GLY A 148 -9.15 -12.73 6.05
CA GLY A 148 -8.12 -13.07 7.05
C GLY A 148 -7.10 -14.08 6.58
N MET A 149 -7.54 -15.11 5.85
CA MET A 149 -6.65 -16.11 5.26
C MET A 149 -5.71 -15.48 4.24
N VAL A 150 -6.24 -14.60 3.39
CA VAL A 150 -5.45 -13.91 2.37
C VAL A 150 -4.42 -12.98 3.01
N VAL A 151 -4.77 -12.27 4.10
CA VAL A 151 -3.79 -11.50 4.88
C VAL A 151 -2.67 -12.42 5.39
N ALA A 152 -3.01 -13.58 5.96
CA ALA A 152 -2.03 -14.54 6.46
C ALA A 152 -1.15 -15.12 5.34
N PHE A 153 -1.72 -15.43 4.18
CA PHE A 153 -0.97 -15.90 3.03
C PHE A 153 0.02 -14.84 2.51
N PHE A 154 -0.42 -13.58 2.37
CA PHE A 154 0.49 -12.50 1.98
C PHE A 154 1.56 -12.25 3.04
N ALA A 155 1.24 -12.27 4.33
CA ALA A 155 2.24 -12.15 5.39
C ALA A 155 3.30 -13.26 5.28
N LYS A 156 2.90 -14.50 5.01
CA LYS A 156 3.84 -15.63 4.79
C LYS A 156 4.70 -15.44 3.53
N THR A 157 4.23 -14.73 2.50
CA THR A 157 5.08 -14.37 1.35
C THR A 157 6.14 -13.34 1.69
N LEU A 158 5.90 -12.48 2.70
CA LEU A 158 6.85 -11.46 3.15
C LEU A 158 7.94 -12.03 4.03
N ASP A 159 7.56 -12.96 4.88
CA ASP A 159 8.44 -13.71 5.76
C ASP A 159 8.06 -15.20 5.75
N PRO A 160 8.78 -16.02 4.97
CA PRO A 160 8.51 -17.46 4.89
C PRO A 160 8.73 -18.23 6.21
N THR A 161 9.41 -17.62 7.18
CA THR A 161 9.70 -18.25 8.48
C THR A 161 8.51 -18.24 9.43
N ILE A 162 7.54 -17.34 9.21
CA ILE A 162 6.34 -17.28 10.04
C ILE A 162 5.40 -18.45 9.71
N ASP A 163 4.74 -18.96 10.74
CA ASP A 163 3.70 -19.97 10.61
C ASP A 163 2.36 -19.44 11.16
N PRO A 164 1.57 -18.73 10.32
CA PRO A 164 0.29 -18.20 10.74
C PRO A 164 -0.65 -19.33 11.17
N PRO A 165 -1.45 -19.15 12.24
CA PRO A 165 -2.39 -20.15 12.72
C PRO A 165 -3.63 -20.27 11.79
N LEU A 166 -3.43 -20.83 10.59
CA LEU A 166 -4.45 -20.87 9.52
C LEU A 166 -5.74 -21.55 9.95
N GLU A 167 -5.66 -22.62 10.74
CA GLU A 167 -6.85 -23.34 11.24
C GLU A 167 -7.66 -22.48 12.22
N ALA A 168 -7.00 -21.71 13.10
CA ALA A 168 -7.67 -20.79 13.99
C ALA A 168 -8.35 -19.64 13.21
N ILE A 169 -7.73 -19.18 12.13
CA ILE A 169 -8.32 -18.16 11.26
C ILE A 169 -9.54 -18.74 10.53
N LYS A 170 -9.49 -19.98 10.06
CA LYS A 170 -10.63 -20.67 9.40
C LYS A 170 -11.81 -20.83 10.35
N SER A 171 -11.59 -21.30 11.59
CA SER A 171 -12.65 -21.55 12.56
C SER A 171 -13.42 -20.28 12.91
N HIS A 172 -12.74 -19.15 13.03
CA HIS A 172 -13.36 -17.86 13.36
C HIS A 172 -14.40 -17.38 12.32
N TYR A 173 -14.36 -17.90 11.09
CA TYR A 173 -15.34 -17.59 10.05
C TYR A 173 -16.51 -18.56 9.97
N THR A 174 -16.41 -19.73 10.62
CA THR A 174 -17.51 -20.70 10.68
C THR A 174 -18.58 -20.28 11.71
N ASP A 175 -18.18 -19.59 12.76
CA ASP A 175 -19.05 -19.15 13.86
C ASP A 175 -19.87 -17.89 13.53
N LEU A 176 -19.68 -17.31 12.34
CA LEU A 176 -20.37 -16.09 11.89
C LEU A 176 -21.49 -16.36 10.87
N LYS A 177 -21.87 -17.63 10.68
CA LYS A 177 -23.05 -18.03 9.89
C LYS A 177 -24.21 -18.29 10.81
#